data_a7c9377ae0bf1bc726855ec7a1f1375d
#
_entry.id   a7c9377ae0bf1bc726855ec7a1f1375d
#
_cell.length_a   1.000
_cell.length_b   1.000
_cell.length_c   1.000
_cell.angle_alpha   90.00
_cell.angle_beta   90.00
_cell.angle_gamma   90.00
#
_symmetry.space_group_name_H-M   'P 1'
#
loop_
_entity.id
_entity.type
_entity.pdbx_description
1 polymer ?
#
loop_
_entity_poly.entity_id
_entity_poly.type
_entity_poly.pdbx_seq_one_letter_code
_entity_poly.pdbx_strand_id
1 'polypeptide(L)'
;ITAIVAEPRLGAYLKPEGEVAEGADMPAYERGDKVVPYRIIDRMKGADLVGIHYDQLMPWVKPTEKLDDYASEQVKAYAAAHPDKVFTGENGKDRFVEMTSAAFVVIPGDYVTTEDGTGIVHTASTFGADDAKVCRDAGVPGLYLVNKQGETRPMVDLLGKYYAIEDLDAHFIDRCVDKAAYGHHAGDYVKNAYDPRFNEGGKWDKEASEKAEDLNIVISLEMKMEGTAYKIEKFTHNYPHCWRTDKPILYYPLDSWFIRDTLDKERMVELNKTINWQPSSTGTGR
;
A
#
# COMPACT_ATOMS: atom_id res chain seq x y z
N ILE A 1 6.62 24.35 8.25
CA ILE A 1 6.02 23.21 7.51
C ILE A 1 4.71 23.69 6.89
N THR A 2 4.48 23.35 5.64
CA THR A 2 3.18 23.51 5.00
C THR A 2 2.49 22.14 4.97
N ALA A 3 1.21 22.09 5.34
CA ALA A 3 0.43 20.85 5.36
C ALA A 3 -0.89 21.04 4.61
N ILE A 4 -1.35 19.98 3.96
CA ILE A 4 -2.68 19.89 3.34
C ILE A 4 -3.55 19.02 4.24
N VAL A 5 -4.70 19.53 4.63
CA VAL A 5 -5.64 18.82 5.50
C VAL A 5 -7.08 19.21 5.12
N ALA A 6 -8.01 18.28 5.21
CA ALA A 6 -9.42 18.60 5.02
C ALA A 6 -9.90 19.61 6.06
N GLU A 7 -10.59 20.66 5.65
CA GLU A 7 -11.04 21.75 6.54
C GLU A 7 -11.83 21.25 7.78
N PRO A 8 -12.73 20.25 7.69
CA PRO A 8 -13.40 19.68 8.87
C PRO A 8 -12.43 19.00 9.86
N ARG A 9 -11.21 18.65 9.42
CA ARG A 9 -10.19 17.98 10.24
C ARG A 9 -9.17 18.93 10.85
N LEU A 10 -9.20 20.20 10.46
CA LEU A 10 -8.21 21.18 10.93
C LEU A 10 -8.15 21.23 12.47
N GLY A 11 -9.32 21.28 13.13
CA GLY A 11 -9.40 21.32 14.60
C GLY A 11 -8.87 20.09 15.33
N ALA A 12 -8.69 18.95 14.65
CA ALA A 12 -8.06 17.75 15.22
C ALA A 12 -6.52 17.88 15.34
N TYR A 13 -5.92 18.76 14.54
CA TYR A 13 -4.48 18.97 14.48
C TYR A 13 -4.04 20.32 15.03
N LEU A 14 -4.83 21.35 14.78
CA LEU A 14 -4.49 22.74 15.10
C LEU A 14 -5.66 23.40 15.85
N LYS A 15 -5.35 24.09 16.93
CA LYS A 15 -6.37 24.76 17.73
C LYS A 15 -6.72 26.12 17.12
N PRO A 16 -8.00 26.54 17.12
CA PRO A 16 -8.42 27.82 16.55
C PRO A 16 -7.65 29.02 17.12
N GLU A 17 -7.26 28.96 18.40
CA GLU A 17 -6.51 30.03 19.06
C GLU A 17 -5.11 30.25 18.49
N GLY A 18 -4.61 29.29 17.73
CA GLY A 18 -3.31 29.36 17.05
C GLY A 18 -3.38 29.97 15.66
N GLU A 19 -4.57 30.30 15.14
CA GLU A 19 -4.70 30.88 13.81
C GLU A 19 -4.16 32.32 13.78
N VAL A 20 -3.25 32.57 12.87
CA VAL A 20 -2.59 33.88 12.69
C VAL A 20 -3.15 34.51 11.41
N ALA A 21 -3.59 35.76 11.53
CA ALA A 21 -4.15 36.50 10.41
C ALA A 21 -3.14 36.68 9.27
N GLU A 22 -3.65 36.81 8.06
CA GLU A 22 -2.84 37.11 6.89
C GLU A 22 -2.02 38.41 7.10
N GLY A 23 -0.74 38.38 6.76
CA GLY A 23 0.16 39.53 6.90
C GLY A 23 0.70 39.78 8.31
N ALA A 24 0.19 39.13 9.35
CA ALA A 24 0.74 39.26 10.69
C ALA A 24 2.01 38.39 10.86
N ASP A 25 2.90 38.76 11.76
CA ASP A 25 4.06 37.95 12.09
C ASP A 25 3.67 36.66 12.78
N MET A 26 4.34 35.56 12.42
CA MET A 26 4.13 34.29 13.09
C MET A 26 4.73 34.33 14.49
N PRO A 27 3.95 34.02 15.55
CA PRO A 27 4.50 33.89 16.90
C PRO A 27 5.61 32.84 16.98
N ALA A 28 6.55 33.04 17.90
CA ALA A 28 7.53 32.00 18.22
C ALA A 28 6.81 30.74 18.75
N TYR A 29 7.32 29.58 18.36
CA TYR A 29 6.81 28.28 18.81
C TYR A 29 7.97 27.44 19.36
N GLU A 30 7.76 26.89 20.56
CA GLU A 30 8.67 25.95 21.17
C GLU A 30 8.06 24.54 21.19
N ARG A 31 8.91 23.53 21.07
CA ARG A 31 8.45 22.14 21.11
C ARG A 31 7.81 21.83 22.46
N GLY A 32 6.51 21.53 22.44
CA GLY A 32 5.73 21.25 23.65
C GLY A 32 4.66 22.30 23.95
N ASP A 33 4.64 23.38 23.23
CA ASP A 33 3.57 24.38 23.33
C ASP A 33 2.22 23.75 23.02
N LYS A 34 1.22 24.11 23.82
CA LYS A 34 -0.15 23.55 23.69
C LYS A 34 -0.89 24.06 22.47
N VAL A 35 -0.47 25.22 21.96
CA VAL A 35 -1.07 25.89 20.80
C VAL A 35 0.02 26.11 19.77
N VAL A 36 -0.15 25.47 18.63
CA VAL A 36 0.75 25.60 17.47
C VAL A 36 0.24 26.79 16.65
N PRO A 37 1.05 27.86 16.44
CA PRO A 37 0.65 28.95 15.55
C PRO A 37 0.63 28.44 14.10
N TYR A 38 -0.44 28.78 13.39
CA TYR A 38 -0.59 28.40 11.98
C TYR A 38 -1.31 29.49 11.19
N ARG A 39 -1.17 29.46 9.89
CA ARG A 39 -1.89 30.32 8.96
C ARG A 39 -2.46 29.47 7.84
N ILE A 40 -3.73 29.73 7.49
CA ILE A 40 -4.31 29.16 6.29
C ILE A 40 -3.76 29.95 5.09
N ILE A 41 -3.06 29.24 4.21
CA ILE A 41 -2.41 29.86 3.04
C ILE A 41 -3.40 29.87 1.86
N ASP A 42 -4.15 28.77 1.69
CA ASP A 42 -5.08 28.63 0.59
C ASP A 42 -6.21 27.64 0.96
N ARG A 43 -7.28 27.65 0.17
CA ARG A 43 -8.39 26.70 0.23
C ARG A 43 -8.71 26.18 -1.16
N MET A 44 -8.76 24.87 -1.30
CA MET A 44 -9.01 24.19 -2.55
C MET A 44 -9.92 22.98 -2.35
N LYS A 45 -10.50 22.45 -3.40
CA LYS A 45 -11.22 21.18 -3.37
C LYS A 45 -10.27 20.01 -3.53
N GLY A 46 -10.62 18.84 -2.98
CA GLY A 46 -9.83 17.62 -3.18
C GLY A 46 -9.63 17.28 -4.66
N ALA A 47 -10.61 17.62 -5.53
CA ALA A 47 -10.49 17.45 -6.97
C ALA A 47 -9.34 18.26 -7.62
N ASP A 48 -8.99 19.40 -7.02
CA ASP A 48 -7.90 20.26 -7.52
C ASP A 48 -6.52 19.66 -7.23
N LEU A 49 -6.45 18.68 -6.31
CA LEU A 49 -5.23 17.94 -5.97
C LEU A 49 -4.96 16.76 -6.91
N VAL A 50 -5.96 16.29 -7.64
CA VAL A 50 -5.83 15.11 -8.52
C VAL A 50 -4.77 15.35 -9.58
N GLY A 51 -3.85 14.39 -9.73
CA GLY A 51 -2.73 14.47 -10.66
C GLY A 51 -1.47 15.15 -10.09
N ILE A 52 -1.51 15.66 -8.88
CA ILE A 52 -0.29 16.16 -8.20
C ILE A 52 0.58 14.96 -7.83
N HIS A 53 1.87 15.02 -8.19
CA HIS A 53 2.86 14.05 -7.77
C HIS A 53 3.52 14.45 -6.46
N TYR A 54 3.91 13.45 -5.68
CA TYR A 54 4.64 13.62 -4.43
C TYR A 54 5.83 12.66 -4.35
N ASP A 55 6.79 12.98 -3.51
CA ASP A 55 7.95 12.12 -3.30
C ASP A 55 7.58 10.87 -2.51
N GLN A 56 8.16 9.73 -2.88
CA GLN A 56 8.00 8.48 -2.15
C GLN A 56 8.54 8.63 -0.72
N LEU A 57 7.73 8.32 0.29
CA LEU A 57 8.13 8.48 1.70
C LEU A 57 9.28 7.56 2.12
N MET A 58 9.29 6.33 1.61
CA MET A 58 10.34 5.34 1.85
C MET A 58 10.86 4.86 0.51
N PRO A 59 11.84 5.58 -0.10
CA PRO A 59 12.28 5.32 -1.47
C PRO A 59 13.25 4.13 -1.56
N TRP A 60 12.96 3.07 -0.82
CA TRP A 60 13.81 1.88 -0.76
C TRP A 60 13.81 1.09 -2.06
N VAL A 61 12.65 1.06 -2.74
CA VAL A 61 12.41 0.32 -3.96
C VAL A 61 11.57 1.16 -4.91
N LYS A 62 11.95 1.18 -6.19
CA LYS A 62 11.17 1.84 -7.23
C LYS A 62 10.07 0.92 -7.76
N PRO A 63 8.84 1.44 -8.00
CA PRO A 63 7.77 0.70 -8.64
C PRO A 63 8.24 0.07 -9.96
N THR A 64 7.99 -1.22 -10.11
CA THR A 64 8.47 -1.99 -11.26
C THR A 64 7.40 -2.98 -11.69
N GLU A 65 7.08 -3.00 -12.98
CA GLU A 65 6.11 -3.92 -13.58
C GLU A 65 6.81 -4.85 -14.58
N LYS A 66 6.29 -6.09 -14.68
CA LYS A 66 6.75 -7.05 -15.68
C LYS A 66 6.18 -6.68 -17.04
N LEU A 67 7.03 -6.73 -18.06
CA LEU A 67 6.68 -6.41 -19.43
C LEU A 67 6.56 -7.70 -20.24
N ASP A 68 5.42 -8.36 -20.14
CA ASP A 68 5.09 -9.60 -20.86
C ASP A 68 3.76 -9.48 -21.62
N ASP A 69 3.26 -10.60 -22.13
CA ASP A 69 1.99 -10.65 -22.88
C ASP A 69 0.78 -10.28 -22.01
N TYR A 70 0.87 -10.47 -20.69
CA TYR A 70 -0.18 -10.19 -19.71
C TYR A 70 -0.10 -8.77 -19.13
N ALA A 71 0.98 -8.03 -19.44
CA ALA A 71 1.10 -6.65 -19.03
C ALA A 71 -0.07 -5.81 -19.54
N SER A 72 -0.58 -4.91 -18.70
CA SER A 72 -1.67 -4.02 -19.10
C SER A 72 -1.26 -3.10 -20.25
N GLU A 73 -2.25 -2.61 -20.99
CA GLU A 73 -1.99 -1.67 -22.10
C GLU A 73 -1.32 -0.37 -21.59
N GLN A 74 -1.62 0.05 -20.35
CA GLN A 74 -0.97 1.20 -19.72
C GLN A 74 0.53 0.92 -19.48
N VAL A 75 0.88 -0.25 -18.95
CA VAL A 75 2.29 -0.65 -18.74
C VAL A 75 3.03 -0.72 -20.07
N LYS A 76 2.43 -1.32 -21.11
CA LYS A 76 3.02 -1.40 -22.44
C LYS A 76 3.22 -0.02 -23.07
N ALA A 77 2.22 0.85 -22.96
CA ALA A 77 2.31 2.23 -23.48
C ALA A 77 3.37 3.04 -22.73
N TYR A 78 3.44 2.89 -21.40
CA TYR A 78 4.47 3.54 -20.59
C TYR A 78 5.87 3.08 -20.99
N ALA A 79 6.08 1.77 -21.12
CA ALA A 79 7.37 1.22 -21.56
C ALA A 79 7.79 1.69 -22.96
N ALA A 80 6.84 1.84 -23.89
CA ALA A 80 7.11 2.38 -25.22
C ALA A 80 7.51 3.86 -25.19
N ALA A 81 6.91 4.64 -24.28
CA ALA A 81 7.24 6.06 -24.10
C ALA A 81 8.56 6.28 -23.32
N HIS A 82 8.98 5.31 -22.52
CA HIS A 82 10.17 5.41 -21.65
C HIS A 82 11.12 4.21 -21.86
N PRO A 83 11.73 4.05 -23.04
CA PRO A 83 12.58 2.89 -23.34
C PRO A 83 13.83 2.82 -22.45
N ASP A 84 14.30 3.94 -21.91
CA ASP A 84 15.40 4.04 -20.95
C ASP A 84 15.07 3.43 -19.57
N LYS A 85 13.78 3.32 -19.25
CA LYS A 85 13.27 2.70 -18.01
C LYS A 85 13.10 1.18 -18.14
N VAL A 86 13.14 0.65 -19.35
CA VAL A 86 13.02 -0.79 -19.59
C VAL A 86 14.37 -1.47 -19.35
N PHE A 87 14.32 -2.63 -18.70
CA PHE A 87 15.50 -3.47 -18.47
C PHE A 87 15.15 -4.96 -18.57
N THR A 88 16.19 -5.76 -18.76
CA THR A 88 16.08 -7.22 -18.77
C THR A 88 16.62 -7.76 -17.46
N GLY A 89 15.94 -8.72 -16.85
CA GLY A 89 16.41 -9.39 -15.64
C GLY A 89 17.67 -10.21 -15.88
N GLU A 90 18.29 -10.67 -14.79
CA GLU A 90 19.54 -11.45 -14.85
C GLU A 90 19.42 -12.77 -15.62
N ASN A 91 18.22 -13.32 -15.74
CA ASN A 91 17.94 -14.51 -16.54
C ASN A 91 18.01 -14.27 -18.05
N GLY A 92 18.18 -13.01 -18.50
CA GLY A 92 18.32 -12.63 -19.90
C GLY A 92 17.04 -12.77 -20.75
N LYS A 93 15.88 -13.05 -20.15
CA LYS A 93 14.62 -13.32 -20.85
C LYS A 93 13.49 -12.38 -20.43
N ASP A 94 13.25 -12.29 -19.12
CA ASP A 94 12.16 -11.48 -18.59
C ASP A 94 12.52 -9.99 -18.67
N ARG A 95 11.54 -9.20 -19.06
CA ARG A 95 11.69 -7.75 -19.19
C ARG A 95 10.81 -7.05 -18.19
N PHE A 96 11.30 -5.92 -17.71
CA PHE A 96 10.64 -5.09 -16.70
C PHE A 96 10.73 -3.63 -17.08
N VAL A 97 9.84 -2.82 -16.51
CA VAL A 97 9.87 -1.37 -16.65
C VAL A 97 9.74 -0.70 -15.30
N GLU A 98 10.66 0.22 -15.00
CA GLU A 98 10.60 1.08 -13.80
C GLU A 98 9.58 2.20 -14.04
N MET A 99 8.62 2.37 -13.11
CA MET A 99 7.46 3.23 -13.31
C MET A 99 7.28 4.31 -12.23
N THR A 100 8.34 4.78 -11.61
CA THR A 100 8.27 5.80 -10.54
C THR A 100 7.49 7.04 -10.97
N SER A 101 7.65 7.50 -12.21
CA SER A 101 6.94 8.69 -12.69
C SER A 101 5.44 8.48 -12.98
N ALA A 102 4.95 7.24 -12.95
CA ALA A 102 3.52 6.92 -13.00
C ALA A 102 2.93 6.62 -11.60
N ALA A 103 3.77 6.53 -10.60
CA ALA A 103 3.40 6.28 -9.20
C ALA A 103 3.38 7.59 -8.39
N PHE A 104 3.05 7.48 -7.11
CA PHE A 104 3.10 8.58 -6.14
C PHE A 104 2.33 9.83 -6.61
N VAL A 105 1.14 9.60 -7.10
CA VAL A 105 0.23 10.61 -7.62
C VAL A 105 -1.08 10.61 -6.83
N VAL A 106 -1.64 11.79 -6.64
CA VAL A 106 -2.96 11.94 -6.03
C VAL A 106 -4.04 11.49 -7.01
N ILE A 107 -4.86 10.55 -6.59
CA ILE A 107 -5.98 10.00 -7.37
C ILE A 107 -7.31 10.26 -6.67
N PRO A 108 -8.44 10.33 -7.40
CA PRO A 108 -9.74 10.49 -6.77
C PRO A 108 -10.16 9.21 -6.04
N GLY A 109 -10.88 9.36 -4.90
CA GLY A 109 -11.37 8.24 -4.13
C GLY A 109 -12.69 8.58 -3.43
N ASP A 110 -13.80 8.06 -3.94
CA ASP A 110 -15.16 8.33 -3.40
C ASP A 110 -15.36 7.73 -2.00
N TYR A 111 -14.48 6.82 -1.57
CA TYR A 111 -14.48 6.22 -0.25
C TYR A 111 -13.75 7.05 0.81
N VAL A 112 -13.06 8.12 0.42
CA VAL A 112 -12.36 8.99 1.36
C VAL A 112 -13.35 9.92 2.07
N THR A 113 -13.35 9.86 3.41
CA THR A 113 -14.21 10.70 4.24
C THR A 113 -13.41 11.79 4.95
N THR A 114 -14.12 12.76 5.52
CA THR A 114 -13.53 13.78 6.39
C THR A 114 -13.82 13.53 7.86
N GLU A 115 -14.23 12.32 8.22
CA GLU A 115 -14.55 11.94 9.60
C GLU A 115 -13.29 11.60 10.39
N ASP A 116 -12.31 10.96 9.73
CA ASP A 116 -11.05 10.52 10.31
C ASP A 116 -9.84 11.05 9.57
N GLY A 117 -8.66 10.93 10.19
CA GLY A 117 -7.36 11.28 9.58
C GLY A 117 -7.28 12.71 9.09
N THR A 118 -6.58 12.92 8.00
CA THR A 118 -6.36 14.23 7.36
C THR A 118 -7.34 14.54 6.24
N GLY A 119 -8.18 13.58 5.83
CA GLY A 119 -8.99 13.62 4.62
C GLY A 119 -8.23 13.28 3.34
N ILE A 120 -6.97 12.83 3.48
CA ILE A 120 -6.13 12.27 2.42
C ILE A 120 -5.69 10.89 2.88
N VAL A 121 -5.92 9.87 2.07
CA VAL A 121 -5.65 8.46 2.41
C VAL A 121 -4.51 7.94 1.56
N HIS A 122 -3.53 7.30 2.18
CA HIS A 122 -2.50 6.54 1.47
C HIS A 122 -3.10 5.22 0.97
N THR A 123 -2.93 4.94 -0.31
CA THR A 123 -3.47 3.75 -0.98
C THR A 123 -2.33 2.82 -1.38
N ALA A 124 -2.33 1.59 -0.83
CA ALA A 124 -1.28 0.60 -1.07
C ALA A 124 -1.69 -0.36 -2.20
N SER A 125 -1.19 -0.16 -3.40
CA SER A 125 -1.57 -0.89 -4.62
C SER A 125 -1.36 -2.41 -4.57
N THR A 126 -0.52 -2.92 -3.66
CA THR A 126 -0.18 -4.35 -3.56
C THR A 126 -0.78 -5.05 -2.35
N PHE A 127 -1.35 -4.33 -1.37
CA PHE A 127 -1.86 -4.90 -0.13
C PHE A 127 -3.27 -4.36 0.19
N GLY A 128 -4.26 -4.88 -0.49
CA GLY A 128 -5.66 -4.51 -0.35
C GLY A 128 -6.39 -4.71 -1.68
N ALA A 129 -7.52 -5.42 -1.69
CA ALA A 129 -8.25 -5.69 -2.93
C ALA A 129 -8.84 -4.40 -3.54
N ASP A 130 -9.39 -3.54 -2.68
CA ASP A 130 -9.99 -2.28 -3.09
C ASP A 130 -8.90 -1.29 -3.53
N ASP A 131 -7.81 -1.19 -2.77
CA ASP A 131 -6.65 -0.36 -3.10
C ASP A 131 -6.04 -0.76 -4.45
N ALA A 132 -5.82 -2.07 -4.66
CA ALA A 132 -5.29 -2.59 -5.91
C ALA A 132 -6.21 -2.29 -7.10
N LYS A 133 -7.54 -2.33 -6.89
CA LYS A 133 -8.51 -1.98 -7.93
C LYS A 133 -8.44 -0.49 -8.27
N VAL A 134 -8.47 0.37 -7.27
CA VAL A 134 -8.45 1.84 -7.46
C VAL A 134 -7.16 2.27 -8.15
N CYS A 135 -6.01 1.75 -7.72
CA CYS A 135 -4.72 2.03 -8.35
C CYS A 135 -4.68 1.58 -9.81
N ARG A 136 -5.16 0.36 -10.10
CA ARG A 136 -5.22 -0.18 -11.47
C ARG A 136 -6.12 0.66 -12.37
N ASP A 137 -7.31 1.04 -11.88
CA ASP A 137 -8.27 1.86 -12.63
C ASP A 137 -7.68 3.26 -12.93
N ALA A 138 -6.83 3.78 -12.04
CA ALA A 138 -6.11 5.04 -12.21
C ALA A 138 -4.77 4.91 -12.99
N GLY A 139 -4.34 3.71 -13.36
CA GLY A 139 -3.06 3.48 -14.04
C GLY A 139 -1.83 3.61 -13.14
N VAL A 140 -2.01 3.56 -11.83
CA VAL A 140 -0.91 3.61 -10.85
C VAL A 140 -0.31 2.20 -10.71
N PRO A 141 1.01 2.04 -10.92
CA PRO A 141 1.67 0.75 -10.85
C PRO A 141 1.74 0.20 -9.41
N GLY A 142 1.92 -1.11 -9.30
CA GLY A 142 2.23 -1.78 -8.04
C GLY A 142 3.67 -1.52 -7.59
N LEU A 143 3.89 -1.60 -6.28
CA LEU A 143 5.25 -1.63 -5.72
C LEU A 143 5.69 -3.09 -5.60
N TYR A 144 6.33 -3.60 -6.65
CA TYR A 144 6.81 -4.97 -6.72
C TYR A 144 8.33 -5.05 -6.70
N LEU A 145 8.82 -6.14 -6.11
CA LEU A 145 10.20 -6.62 -6.25
C LEU A 145 10.29 -7.61 -7.43
N VAL A 146 11.48 -7.77 -7.96
CA VAL A 146 11.79 -8.84 -8.92
C VAL A 146 12.72 -9.84 -8.23
N ASN A 147 12.30 -11.10 -8.13
CA ASN A 147 13.10 -12.17 -7.57
C ASN A 147 14.06 -12.78 -8.60
N LYS A 148 14.99 -13.63 -8.16
CA LYS A 148 15.96 -14.34 -9.03
C LYS A 148 15.32 -15.21 -10.11
N GLN A 149 14.06 -15.62 -9.92
CA GLN A 149 13.29 -16.38 -10.90
C GLN A 149 12.69 -15.50 -12.01
N GLY A 150 12.83 -14.17 -11.93
CA GLY A 150 12.24 -13.23 -12.87
C GLY A 150 10.74 -13.03 -12.66
N GLU A 151 10.26 -13.26 -11.44
CA GLU A 151 8.87 -13.04 -11.07
C GLU A 151 8.73 -11.74 -10.29
N THR A 152 7.67 -11.00 -10.56
CA THR A 152 7.29 -9.86 -9.72
C THR A 152 6.57 -10.36 -8.46
N ARG A 153 6.97 -9.82 -7.33
CA ARG A 153 6.43 -10.18 -6.01
C ARG A 153 6.18 -8.92 -5.18
N PRO A 154 5.18 -8.88 -4.30
CA PRO A 154 5.09 -7.84 -3.29
C PRO A 154 6.38 -7.75 -2.47
N MET A 155 6.59 -6.65 -1.75
CA MET A 155 7.80 -6.47 -0.93
C MET A 155 7.96 -7.50 0.18
N VAL A 156 6.88 -8.22 0.52
CA VAL A 156 6.83 -9.21 1.60
C VAL A 156 6.60 -10.60 1.00
N ASP A 157 7.23 -11.62 1.54
CA ASP A 157 7.02 -13.01 1.17
C ASP A 157 5.76 -13.61 1.81
N LEU A 158 5.46 -14.87 1.50
CA LEU A 158 4.31 -15.60 2.05
C LEU A 158 4.42 -15.89 3.56
N LEU A 159 5.58 -15.67 4.16
CA LEU A 159 5.80 -15.77 5.61
C LEU A 159 5.58 -14.43 6.32
N GLY A 160 5.27 -13.37 5.57
CA GLY A 160 5.11 -12.02 6.11
C GLY A 160 6.44 -11.33 6.44
N LYS A 161 7.49 -11.65 5.70
CA LYS A 161 8.83 -11.14 5.89
C LYS A 161 9.28 -10.38 4.64
N TYR A 162 9.94 -9.25 4.78
CA TYR A 162 10.60 -8.58 3.65
C TYR A 162 11.61 -9.51 3.00
N TYR A 163 11.64 -9.54 1.67
CA TYR A 163 12.62 -10.33 0.93
C TYR A 163 14.04 -9.90 1.31
N ALA A 164 14.93 -10.89 1.48
CA ALA A 164 16.36 -10.61 1.61
C ALA A 164 16.91 -10.08 0.28
N ILE A 165 17.91 -9.20 0.33
CA ILE A 165 18.49 -8.61 -0.91
C ILE A 165 19.04 -9.71 -1.82
N GLU A 166 19.65 -10.73 -1.23
CA GLU A 166 20.21 -11.88 -1.94
C GLU A 166 19.20 -12.74 -2.70
N ASP A 167 17.89 -12.59 -2.43
CA ASP A 167 16.80 -13.30 -3.12
C ASP A 167 16.29 -12.54 -4.34
N LEU A 168 16.75 -11.31 -4.54
CA LEU A 168 16.31 -10.43 -5.62
C LEU A 168 17.19 -10.57 -6.87
N ASP A 169 16.61 -10.24 -8.02
CA ASP A 169 17.31 -10.15 -9.31
C ASP A 169 18.40 -9.06 -9.28
N ALA A 170 19.61 -9.38 -9.72
CA ALA A 170 20.74 -8.47 -9.63
C ALA A 170 20.57 -7.19 -10.46
N HIS A 171 19.99 -7.29 -11.67
CA HIS A 171 19.74 -6.13 -12.51
C HIS A 171 18.63 -5.22 -11.95
N PHE A 172 17.61 -5.83 -11.32
CA PHE A 172 16.60 -5.10 -10.57
C PHE A 172 17.21 -4.34 -9.38
N ILE A 173 18.05 -5.02 -8.59
CA ILE A 173 18.73 -4.39 -7.45
C ILE A 173 19.50 -3.14 -7.89
N ASP A 174 20.31 -3.27 -8.95
CA ASP A 174 21.19 -2.18 -9.40
C ASP A 174 20.40 -0.98 -9.94
N ARG A 175 19.18 -1.19 -10.47
CA ARG A 175 18.37 -0.12 -11.05
C ARG A 175 17.30 0.44 -10.12
N CYS A 176 16.72 -0.40 -9.27
CA CYS A 176 15.47 -0.10 -8.60
C CYS A 176 15.55 -0.17 -7.08
N VAL A 177 16.64 -0.62 -6.47
CA VAL A 177 16.74 -0.80 -5.01
C VAL A 177 17.83 0.10 -4.42
N ASP A 178 17.47 0.91 -3.45
CA ASP A 178 18.45 1.52 -2.54
C ASP A 178 18.92 0.44 -1.55
N LYS A 179 20.11 -0.11 -1.80
CA LYS A 179 20.65 -1.23 -1.00
C LYS A 179 20.89 -0.86 0.46
N ALA A 180 21.21 0.39 0.75
CA ALA A 180 21.45 0.83 2.11
C ALA A 180 20.14 0.98 2.88
N ALA A 181 19.16 1.67 2.31
CA ALA A 181 17.88 1.91 2.93
C ALA A 181 17.05 0.62 3.04
N TYR A 182 16.93 -0.14 1.95
CA TYR A 182 16.19 -1.42 1.97
C TYR A 182 16.85 -2.46 2.87
N GLY A 183 18.18 -2.51 2.90
CA GLY A 183 18.97 -3.48 3.69
C GLY A 183 18.73 -3.38 5.19
N HIS A 184 18.28 -2.23 5.69
CA HIS A 184 17.90 -2.07 7.10
C HIS A 184 16.75 -2.98 7.51
N HIS A 185 15.80 -3.21 6.60
CA HIS A 185 14.57 -3.98 6.87
C HIS A 185 14.48 -5.29 6.09
N ALA A 186 15.48 -5.59 5.25
CA ALA A 186 15.52 -6.86 4.53
C ALA A 186 15.53 -8.04 5.51
N GLY A 187 14.54 -8.91 5.41
CA GLY A 187 14.37 -10.04 6.32
C GLY A 187 13.54 -9.77 7.58
N ASP A 188 13.10 -8.54 7.83
CA ASP A 188 12.23 -8.22 8.96
C ASP A 188 10.79 -8.71 8.72
N TYR A 189 10.14 -9.16 9.79
CA TYR A 189 8.72 -9.53 9.76
C TYR A 189 7.84 -8.29 9.91
N VAL A 190 6.84 -8.15 9.04
CA VAL A 190 5.89 -7.02 9.08
C VAL A 190 4.95 -7.06 10.28
N LYS A 191 4.84 -8.21 10.94
CA LYS A 191 4.13 -8.38 12.23
C LYS A 191 4.86 -9.39 13.10
N ASN A 192 5.01 -9.08 14.38
CA ASN A 192 5.60 -9.99 15.36
C ASN A 192 4.90 -11.36 15.41
N ALA A 193 3.59 -11.41 15.13
CA ALA A 193 2.82 -12.65 15.08
C ALA A 193 3.33 -13.67 14.04
N TYR A 194 4.10 -13.22 13.03
CA TYR A 194 4.67 -14.10 11.99
C TYR A 194 6.09 -14.54 12.33
N ASP A 195 6.78 -13.83 13.19
CA ASP A 195 8.16 -14.10 13.56
C ASP A 195 8.28 -15.43 14.33
N PRO A 196 9.18 -16.34 13.90
CA PRO A 196 9.43 -17.59 14.60
C PRO A 196 9.77 -17.46 16.09
N ARG A 197 10.40 -16.35 16.50
CA ARG A 197 10.70 -16.06 17.92
C ARG A 197 9.48 -16.13 18.83
N PHE A 198 8.29 -15.85 18.29
CA PHE A 198 7.02 -15.87 19.03
C PHE A 198 6.15 -17.07 18.65
N ASN A 199 6.71 -18.09 17.97
CA ASN A 199 5.98 -19.24 17.44
C ASN A 199 6.65 -20.58 17.78
N GLU A 200 7.31 -20.69 18.91
CA GLU A 200 7.98 -21.92 19.33
C GLU A 200 6.98 -23.07 19.48
N GLY A 201 7.36 -24.24 18.96
CA GLY A 201 6.51 -25.42 18.96
C GLY A 201 5.21 -25.28 18.15
N GLY A 202 5.13 -24.30 17.23
CA GLY A 202 3.96 -24.05 16.40
C GLY A 202 2.81 -23.33 17.10
N LYS A 203 3.00 -22.88 18.34
CA LYS A 203 2.04 -22.10 19.09
C LYS A 203 2.46 -20.64 19.18
N TRP A 204 1.55 -19.73 18.84
CA TRP A 204 1.79 -18.30 18.93
C TRP A 204 1.76 -17.81 20.37
N ASP A 205 2.85 -17.21 20.82
CA ASP A 205 2.92 -16.46 22.08
C ASP A 205 2.45 -15.01 21.80
N LYS A 206 1.13 -14.81 21.95
CA LYS A 206 0.48 -13.53 21.70
C LYS A 206 1.01 -12.45 22.64
N GLU A 207 1.14 -12.77 23.93
CA GLU A 207 1.54 -11.80 24.95
C GLU A 207 2.96 -11.30 24.73
N ALA A 208 3.91 -12.20 24.44
CA ALA A 208 5.28 -11.83 24.13
C ALA A 208 5.37 -11.01 22.82
N SER A 209 4.62 -11.40 21.79
CA SER A 209 4.63 -10.70 20.50
C SER A 209 4.02 -9.29 20.57
N GLU A 210 2.99 -9.08 21.41
CA GLU A 210 2.37 -7.76 21.61
C GLU A 210 3.21 -6.82 22.48
N LYS A 211 4.08 -7.37 23.35
CA LYS A 211 5.01 -6.58 24.19
C LYS A 211 6.31 -6.22 23.47
N ALA A 212 6.68 -6.98 22.47
CA ALA A 212 7.90 -6.73 21.72
C ALA A 212 7.77 -5.49 20.82
N GLU A 213 8.90 -4.88 20.51
CA GLU A 213 8.95 -3.77 19.56
C GLU A 213 8.39 -4.22 18.20
N ASP A 214 7.45 -3.47 17.69
CA ASP A 214 6.77 -3.73 16.41
C ASP A 214 7.44 -2.92 15.29
N LEU A 215 7.56 -3.49 14.11
CA LEU A 215 8.18 -2.84 12.95
C LEU A 215 7.50 -1.51 12.59
N ASN A 216 6.18 -1.37 12.80
CA ASN A 216 5.50 -0.09 12.57
C ASN A 216 6.00 1.01 13.51
N ILE A 217 6.37 0.66 14.75
CA ILE A 217 6.97 1.61 15.69
C ILE A 217 8.35 2.01 15.20
N VAL A 218 9.17 1.05 14.79
CA VAL A 218 10.52 1.28 14.27
C VAL A 218 10.47 2.25 13.08
N ILE A 219 9.70 1.93 12.03
CA ILE A 219 9.56 2.78 10.84
C ILE A 219 9.00 4.17 11.21
N SER A 220 8.01 4.24 12.11
CA SER A 220 7.46 5.52 12.55
C SER A 220 8.48 6.40 13.25
N LEU A 221 9.38 5.80 14.04
CA LEU A 221 10.46 6.52 14.71
C LEU A 221 11.54 6.99 13.72
N GLU A 222 11.89 6.16 12.75
CA GLU A 222 12.81 6.52 11.67
C GLU A 222 12.27 7.72 10.88
N MET A 223 11.03 7.67 10.41
CA MET A 223 10.38 8.80 9.73
C MET A 223 10.35 10.07 10.59
N LYS A 224 10.19 9.92 11.92
CA LYS A 224 10.24 11.06 12.83
C LYS A 224 11.64 11.63 12.97
N MET A 225 12.68 10.80 13.00
CA MET A 225 14.07 11.24 13.06
C MET A 225 14.48 11.91 11.75
N GLU A 226 14.02 11.43 10.63
CA GLU A 226 14.24 12.02 9.30
C GLU A 226 13.42 13.30 9.06
N GLY A 227 12.44 13.59 9.93
CA GLY A 227 11.56 14.75 9.80
C GLY A 227 10.45 14.61 8.74
N THR A 228 10.22 13.40 8.25
CA THR A 228 9.15 13.08 7.27
C THR A 228 7.81 12.80 7.93
N ALA A 229 7.77 12.42 9.21
CA ALA A 229 6.54 12.25 9.99
C ALA A 229 6.19 13.51 10.79
N TYR A 230 5.06 14.14 10.46
CA TYR A 230 4.53 15.28 11.22
C TYR A 230 3.99 14.85 12.60
N LYS A 231 3.17 13.78 12.63
CA LYS A 231 2.52 13.28 13.85
C LYS A 231 2.37 11.77 13.77
N ILE A 232 2.62 11.10 14.87
CA ILE A 232 2.42 9.65 15.02
C ILE A 232 1.32 9.46 16.06
N GLU A 233 0.26 8.73 15.67
CA GLU A 233 -0.87 8.44 16.54
C GLU A 233 -1.14 6.94 16.58
N LYS A 234 -1.51 6.45 17.76
CA LYS A 234 -1.98 5.07 17.90
C LYS A 234 -3.47 5.04 17.54
N PHE A 235 -3.81 4.24 16.54
CA PHE A 235 -5.19 4.04 16.10
C PHE A 235 -5.62 2.59 16.36
N THR A 236 -6.76 2.42 17.01
CA THR A 236 -7.32 1.09 17.28
C THR A 236 -8.47 0.85 16.32
N HIS A 237 -8.37 -0.22 15.55
CA HIS A 237 -9.39 -0.64 14.60
C HIS A 237 -9.56 -2.17 14.60
N ASN A 238 -10.66 -2.65 14.05
CA ASN A 238 -10.86 -4.08 13.85
C ASN A 238 -9.89 -4.58 12.77
N TYR A 239 -9.22 -5.69 13.06
CA TYR A 239 -8.33 -6.34 12.10
C TYR A 239 -8.71 -7.82 11.97
N PRO A 240 -8.80 -8.37 10.75
CA PRO A 240 -9.19 -9.75 10.56
C PRO A 240 -8.12 -10.71 11.07
N HIS A 241 -8.56 -11.74 11.78
CA HIS A 241 -7.71 -12.78 12.33
C HIS A 241 -8.09 -14.15 11.76
N CYS A 242 -7.10 -15.03 11.63
CA CYS A 242 -7.31 -16.41 11.24
C CYS A 242 -8.04 -17.16 12.37
N TRP A 243 -9.21 -17.72 12.07
CA TRP A 243 -10.03 -18.43 13.05
C TRP A 243 -9.38 -19.68 13.64
N ARG A 244 -8.35 -20.24 12.99
CA ARG A 244 -7.62 -21.42 13.48
C ARG A 244 -6.45 -21.06 14.39
N THR A 245 -5.73 -19.99 14.09
CA THR A 245 -4.47 -19.64 14.76
C THR A 245 -4.56 -18.38 15.60
N ASP A 246 -5.67 -17.65 15.50
CA ASP A 246 -5.88 -16.33 16.12
C ASP A 246 -4.85 -15.27 15.69
N LYS A 247 -4.01 -15.57 14.70
CA LYS A 247 -3.04 -14.61 14.17
C LYS A 247 -3.71 -13.63 13.23
N PRO A 248 -3.21 -12.38 13.18
CA PRO A 248 -3.64 -11.43 12.16
C PRO A 248 -3.37 -12.01 10.76
N ILE A 249 -4.25 -11.76 9.81
CA ILE A 249 -4.03 -12.15 8.41
C ILE A 249 -3.37 -11.01 7.64
N LEU A 250 -2.65 -11.36 6.59
CA LEU A 250 -2.09 -10.40 5.65
C LEU A 250 -2.90 -10.48 4.35
N TYR A 251 -3.42 -9.34 3.87
CA TYR A 251 -3.96 -9.26 2.52
C TYR A 251 -2.80 -9.37 1.55
N TYR A 252 -2.78 -10.43 0.75
CA TYR A 252 -1.66 -10.75 -0.11
C TYR A 252 -2.16 -11.13 -1.50
N PRO A 253 -1.61 -10.55 -2.58
CA PRO A 253 -1.98 -10.95 -3.93
C PRO A 253 -1.44 -12.35 -4.24
N LEU A 254 -2.31 -13.25 -4.63
CA LEU A 254 -1.98 -14.61 -5.03
C LEU A 254 -2.50 -14.87 -6.44
N ASP A 255 -1.65 -15.49 -7.26
CA ASP A 255 -2.10 -16.00 -8.54
C ASP A 255 -3.12 -17.10 -8.32
N SER A 256 -4.26 -16.99 -8.99
CA SER A 256 -5.38 -17.92 -8.84
C SER A 256 -6.05 -18.18 -10.18
N TRP A 257 -6.59 -19.38 -10.32
CA TRP A 257 -7.44 -19.70 -11.46
C TRP A 257 -8.86 -19.21 -11.21
N PHE A 258 -9.41 -18.50 -12.17
CA PHE A 258 -10.79 -18.01 -12.14
C PHE A 258 -11.58 -18.59 -13.30
N ILE A 259 -12.79 -19.08 -12.97
CA ILE A 259 -13.80 -19.38 -13.98
C ILE A 259 -14.74 -18.17 -14.01
N ARG A 260 -14.79 -17.48 -15.14
CA ARG A 260 -15.71 -16.35 -15.34
C ARG A 260 -17.11 -16.86 -15.63
N ASP A 261 -17.76 -17.39 -14.62
CA ASP A 261 -19.13 -17.93 -14.70
C ASP A 261 -20.17 -16.89 -15.10
N THR A 262 -19.91 -15.61 -14.81
CA THR A 262 -20.79 -14.49 -15.22
C THR A 262 -20.90 -14.35 -16.75
N LEU A 263 -19.94 -14.89 -17.53
CA LEU A 263 -19.99 -14.85 -18.99
C LEU A 263 -21.17 -15.66 -19.55
N ASP A 264 -21.45 -16.81 -18.93
CA ASP A 264 -22.48 -17.74 -19.35
C ASP A 264 -23.66 -17.80 -18.37
N LYS A 265 -23.82 -16.81 -17.49
CA LYS A 265 -24.80 -16.79 -16.42
C LYS A 265 -26.23 -17.11 -16.90
N GLU A 266 -26.67 -16.46 -17.97
CA GLU A 266 -28.01 -16.67 -18.52
C GLU A 266 -28.17 -18.10 -19.03
N ARG A 267 -27.18 -18.62 -19.75
CA ARG A 267 -27.15 -19.97 -20.24
C ARG A 267 -27.16 -21.00 -19.10
N MET A 268 -26.40 -20.74 -18.04
CA MET A 268 -26.39 -21.60 -16.85
C MET A 268 -27.76 -21.65 -16.17
N VAL A 269 -28.44 -20.50 -16.06
CA VAL A 269 -29.78 -20.38 -15.50
C VAL A 269 -30.79 -21.19 -16.36
N GLU A 270 -30.73 -21.07 -17.69
CA GLU A 270 -31.59 -21.85 -18.61
C GLU A 270 -31.34 -23.35 -18.45
N LEU A 271 -30.10 -23.79 -18.43
CA LEU A 271 -29.76 -25.19 -18.21
C LEU A 271 -30.22 -25.68 -16.83
N ASN A 272 -30.11 -24.90 -15.80
CA ASN A 272 -30.57 -25.24 -14.45
C ASN A 272 -32.09 -25.54 -14.41
N LYS A 273 -32.90 -24.82 -15.21
CA LYS A 273 -34.36 -25.07 -15.32
C LYS A 273 -34.69 -26.41 -15.93
N THR A 274 -33.78 -27.02 -16.68
CA THR A 274 -33.98 -28.33 -17.32
C THR A 274 -33.70 -29.52 -16.38
N ILE A 275 -33.08 -29.27 -15.23
CA ILE A 275 -32.71 -30.30 -14.24
C ILE A 275 -33.93 -30.66 -13.40
N ASN A 276 -34.19 -31.95 -13.25
CA ASN A 276 -35.21 -32.43 -12.34
C ASN A 276 -34.67 -32.57 -10.93
N TRP A 277 -34.70 -31.45 -10.19
CA TRP A 277 -34.19 -31.38 -8.83
C TRP A 277 -35.03 -32.21 -7.84
N GLN A 278 -34.34 -33.01 -6.99
CA GLN A 278 -34.97 -33.78 -5.92
C GLN A 278 -34.25 -33.53 -4.58
N PRO A 279 -34.92 -32.97 -3.58
CA PRO A 279 -36.26 -32.35 -3.63
C PRO A 279 -36.31 -31.10 -4.51
N SER A 280 -37.47 -30.73 -5.01
CA SER A 280 -37.64 -29.57 -5.92
C SER A 280 -37.15 -28.26 -5.35
N SER A 281 -37.12 -28.12 -4.03
CA SER A 281 -36.61 -26.95 -3.32
C SER A 281 -35.12 -26.68 -3.55
N THR A 282 -34.33 -27.68 -3.96
CA THR A 282 -32.90 -27.50 -4.27
C THR A 282 -32.67 -26.79 -5.60
N GLY A 283 -33.65 -26.84 -6.52
CA GLY A 283 -33.57 -26.15 -7.81
C GLY A 283 -34.07 -24.71 -7.80
N THR A 284 -34.75 -24.29 -6.74
CA THR A 284 -35.14 -22.91 -6.55
C THR A 284 -33.96 -22.16 -5.86
N GLY A 285 -33.11 -21.51 -6.65
CA GLY A 285 -31.99 -20.77 -6.15
C GLY A 285 -32.36 -19.73 -5.07
N ARG A 286 -31.42 -19.46 -4.22
CA ARG A 286 -31.49 -18.35 -3.24
C ARG A 286 -31.15 -17.04 -3.91
#